data_3ec50816619df5f57ebf42a311800e88
#
_entry.id   3ec50816619df5f57ebf42a311800e88
#
_cell.length_a   1.000
_cell.length_b   1.000
_cell.length_c   1.000
_cell.angle_alpha   90.00
_cell.angle_beta   90.00
_cell.angle_gamma   90.00
#
_symmetry.space_group_name_H-M   'P 1'
#
loop_
_entity.id
_entity.type
_entity.pdbx_description
1 polymer ?
#
loop_
_entity_poly.entity_id
_entity_poly.type
_entity_poly.pdbx_seq_one_letter_code
_entity_poly.pdbx_strand_id
1 'polypeptide(L)'
;MLRDLFIPQSWPKTVQMFFGISVENWLRYALVAAVAWVLAYVIFKKRWWRRKIIQREPAAADVRREMKWSVLTAFVYGFVGVATILFGKTYGWQMYRKIDSHGWAWFVASIGIAIVVHDTWFYWTHRLMHHRRLFKVFHRVHHESTNPSPWAAYSFAPLEAFMQACIFPLLVFSVPM
;
A
#
# COMPACT_ATOMS: atom_id res chain seq x y z
N MET A 1 -22.67 -16.30 -9.43
CA MET A 1 -23.54 -15.11 -9.33
C MET A 1 -22.90 -13.91 -8.64
N LEU A 2 -22.21 -14.03 -7.47
CA LEU A 2 -21.51 -12.88 -6.88
C LEU A 2 -20.09 -12.64 -7.46
N ARG A 3 -19.52 -13.62 -8.16
CA ARG A 3 -18.24 -13.48 -8.87
C ARG A 3 -18.31 -12.41 -9.99
N ASP A 4 -19.49 -12.25 -10.56
CA ASP A 4 -19.73 -11.35 -11.71
C ASP A 4 -19.98 -9.90 -11.28
N LEU A 5 -20.31 -9.64 -10.01
CA LEU A 5 -20.64 -8.30 -9.51
C LEU A 5 -19.43 -7.35 -9.44
N PHE A 6 -18.23 -7.92 -9.26
CA PHE A 6 -16.98 -7.16 -9.08
C PHE A 6 -16.06 -7.21 -10.31
N ILE A 7 -16.47 -7.90 -11.38
CA ILE A 7 -15.64 -8.07 -12.56
C ILE A 7 -16.17 -7.16 -13.67
N PRO A 8 -15.38 -6.22 -14.14
CA PRO A 8 -15.81 -5.34 -15.22
C PRO A 8 -16.04 -6.16 -16.49
N GLN A 9 -17.24 -6.02 -17.05
CA GLN A 9 -17.63 -6.69 -18.30
C GLN A 9 -17.36 -5.81 -19.53
N SER A 10 -16.85 -4.59 -19.33
CA SER A 10 -16.57 -3.63 -20.39
C SER A 10 -15.45 -2.67 -19.97
N TRP A 11 -14.77 -2.09 -20.96
CA TRP A 11 -13.73 -1.08 -20.74
C TRP A 11 -14.15 0.08 -19.83
N PRO A 12 -15.35 0.69 -19.97
CA PRO A 12 -15.77 1.75 -19.06
C PRO A 12 -15.85 1.30 -17.60
N LYS A 13 -16.33 0.08 -17.32
CA LYS A 13 -16.38 -0.49 -15.98
C LYS A 13 -14.99 -0.78 -15.41
N THR A 14 -14.05 -1.22 -16.25
CA THR A 14 -12.65 -1.43 -15.84
C THR A 14 -12.00 -0.11 -15.43
N VAL A 15 -12.22 0.95 -16.20
CA VAL A 15 -11.71 2.30 -15.87
C VAL A 15 -12.35 2.82 -14.59
N GLN A 16 -13.66 2.69 -14.43
CA GLN A 16 -14.38 3.06 -13.22
C GLN A 16 -13.82 2.32 -11.98
N MET A 17 -13.59 1.01 -12.10
CA MET A 17 -13.02 0.19 -11.05
C MET A 17 -11.59 0.65 -10.70
N PHE A 18 -10.77 0.96 -11.69
CA PHE A 18 -9.41 1.48 -11.49
C PHE A 18 -9.42 2.77 -10.67
N PHE A 19 -10.23 3.75 -11.06
CA PHE A 19 -10.34 4.99 -10.29
C PHE A 19 -10.94 4.76 -8.92
N GLY A 20 -11.96 3.90 -8.80
CA GLY A 20 -12.57 3.53 -7.52
C GLY A 20 -11.56 2.96 -6.55
N ILE A 21 -10.78 1.96 -6.96
CA ILE A 21 -9.73 1.34 -6.11
C ILE A 21 -8.64 2.35 -5.79
N SER A 22 -8.22 3.18 -6.76
CA SER A 22 -7.17 4.18 -6.54
C SER A 22 -7.59 5.23 -5.52
N VAL A 23 -8.81 5.76 -5.65
CA VAL A 23 -9.38 6.75 -4.72
C VAL A 23 -9.57 6.13 -3.34
N GLU A 24 -10.09 4.91 -3.24
CA GLU A 24 -10.26 4.22 -1.96
C GLU A 24 -8.92 4.01 -1.24
N ASN A 25 -7.88 3.54 -1.95
CA ASN A 25 -6.54 3.39 -1.39
C ASN A 25 -5.99 4.73 -0.89
N TRP A 26 -6.15 5.79 -1.70
CA TRP A 26 -5.69 7.11 -1.30
C TRP A 26 -6.44 7.66 -0.10
N LEU A 27 -7.77 7.52 -0.04
CA LEU A 27 -8.58 7.99 1.08
C LEU A 27 -8.24 7.26 2.38
N ARG A 28 -8.08 5.94 2.35
CA ARG A 28 -7.66 5.16 3.53
C ARG A 28 -6.30 5.63 4.05
N TYR A 29 -5.34 5.76 3.16
CA TYR A 29 -4.03 6.29 3.50
C TYR A 29 -4.12 7.72 4.04
N ALA A 30 -4.81 8.62 3.36
CA ALA A 30 -4.94 10.01 3.75
C ALA A 30 -5.58 10.17 5.14
N LEU A 31 -6.61 9.35 5.44
CA LEU A 31 -7.23 9.32 6.75
C LEU A 31 -6.22 8.94 7.86
N VAL A 32 -5.49 7.84 7.66
CA VAL A 32 -4.50 7.37 8.64
C VAL A 32 -3.35 8.38 8.79
N ALA A 33 -2.83 8.92 7.69
CA ALA A 33 -1.78 9.93 7.70
C ALA A 33 -2.25 11.24 8.38
N ALA A 34 -3.48 11.68 8.12
CA ALA A 34 -4.06 12.85 8.77
C ALA A 34 -4.24 12.64 10.28
N VAL A 35 -4.77 11.49 10.70
CA VAL A 35 -4.89 11.14 12.13
C VAL A 35 -3.51 11.13 12.78
N ALA A 36 -2.53 10.48 12.17
CA ALA A 36 -1.15 10.45 12.69
C ALA A 36 -0.54 11.86 12.75
N TRP A 37 -0.81 12.70 11.75
CA TRP A 37 -0.38 14.11 11.77
C TRP A 37 -0.99 14.88 12.93
N VAL A 38 -2.32 14.80 13.12
CA VAL A 38 -3.01 15.47 14.22
C VAL A 38 -2.48 15.00 15.57
N LEU A 39 -2.31 13.69 15.74
CA LEU A 39 -1.75 13.15 16.99
C LEU A 39 -0.32 13.64 17.24
N ALA A 40 0.55 13.58 16.24
CA ALA A 40 1.97 13.89 16.41
C ALA A 40 2.27 15.39 16.49
N TYR A 41 1.61 16.21 15.65
CA TYR A 41 1.96 17.62 15.47
C TYR A 41 0.97 18.60 16.11
N VAL A 42 -0.22 18.12 16.55
CA VAL A 42 -1.21 18.96 17.23
C VAL A 42 -1.40 18.52 18.67
N ILE A 43 -1.93 17.31 18.89
CA ILE A 43 -2.35 16.86 20.23
C ILE A 43 -1.15 16.57 21.14
N PHE A 44 -0.23 15.72 20.71
CA PHE A 44 0.91 15.28 21.52
C PHE A 44 2.21 16.01 21.16
N LYS A 45 2.16 17.12 20.41
CA LYS A 45 3.34 17.86 19.95
C LYS A 45 4.35 18.11 21.08
N LYS A 46 3.91 18.70 22.20
CA LYS A 46 4.80 19.02 23.34
C LYS A 46 5.47 17.79 23.94
N ARG A 47 4.73 16.67 24.07
CA ARG A 47 5.23 15.43 24.67
C ARG A 47 6.17 14.68 23.74
N TRP A 48 5.83 14.59 22.44
CA TRP A 48 6.58 13.81 21.46
C TRP A 48 7.72 14.58 20.83
N TRP A 49 7.69 15.91 20.87
CA TRP A 49 8.74 16.76 20.33
C TRP A 49 10.13 16.39 20.88
N ARG A 50 10.24 16.16 22.18
CA ARG A 50 11.50 15.77 22.84
C ARG A 50 12.06 14.43 22.36
N ARG A 51 11.21 13.57 21.77
CA ARG A 51 11.57 12.25 21.22
C ARG A 51 11.86 12.30 19.74
N LYS A 52 11.54 13.41 19.07
CA LYS A 52 11.78 13.58 17.64
C LYS A 52 13.28 13.74 17.40
N ILE A 53 13.85 12.91 16.51
CA ILE A 53 15.29 12.92 16.19
C ILE A 53 15.67 14.27 15.57
N ILE A 54 14.90 14.73 14.59
CA ILE A 54 15.11 16.03 13.94
C ILE A 54 14.19 17.05 14.59
N GLN A 55 14.73 17.95 15.41
CA GLN A 55 14.02 18.94 16.23
C GLN A 55 13.47 20.12 15.40
N ARG A 56 12.88 19.82 14.23
CA ARG A 56 12.17 20.78 13.38
C ARG A 56 10.92 20.17 12.79
N GLU A 57 9.96 20.98 12.42
CA GLU A 57 8.79 20.54 11.68
C GLU A 57 9.17 20.15 10.24
N PRO A 58 8.46 19.20 9.60
CA PRO A 58 8.61 18.95 8.18
C PRO A 58 8.30 20.22 7.40
N ALA A 59 9.13 20.54 6.41
CA ALA A 59 8.87 21.71 5.56
C ALA A 59 7.60 21.48 4.71
N ALA A 60 6.80 22.53 4.51
CA ALA A 60 5.59 22.43 3.70
C ALA A 60 5.85 21.94 2.26
N ALA A 61 7.04 22.22 1.71
CA ALA A 61 7.46 21.74 0.41
C ALA A 61 7.66 20.22 0.42
N ASP A 62 8.26 19.67 1.48
CA ASP A 62 8.45 18.21 1.66
C ASP A 62 7.11 17.51 1.80
N VAL A 63 6.23 18.03 2.66
CA VAL A 63 4.88 17.46 2.82
C VAL A 63 4.11 17.44 1.50
N ARG A 64 4.15 18.53 0.71
CA ARG A 64 3.51 18.57 -0.61
C ARG A 64 4.11 17.55 -1.58
N ARG A 65 5.44 17.36 -1.56
CA ARG A 65 6.12 16.35 -2.37
C ARG A 65 5.69 14.94 -1.95
N GLU A 66 5.69 14.65 -0.66
CA GLU A 66 5.23 13.37 -0.10
C GLU A 66 3.79 13.07 -0.52
N MET A 67 2.88 14.02 -0.40
CA MET A 67 1.48 13.86 -0.83
C MET A 67 1.34 13.60 -2.33
N LYS A 68 2.11 14.30 -3.18
CA LYS A 68 2.08 14.07 -4.64
C LYS A 68 2.52 12.65 -5.01
N TRP A 69 3.61 12.17 -4.44
CA TRP A 69 4.07 10.81 -4.65
C TRP A 69 3.08 9.78 -4.11
N SER A 70 2.46 10.06 -2.96
CA SER A 70 1.44 9.17 -2.38
C SER A 70 0.19 9.04 -3.26
N VAL A 71 -0.25 10.12 -3.92
CA VAL A 71 -1.32 10.05 -4.92
C VAL A 71 -0.92 9.12 -6.06
N LEU A 72 0.29 9.30 -6.62
CA LEU A 72 0.78 8.43 -7.71
C LEU A 72 0.89 6.97 -7.27
N THR A 73 1.36 6.72 -6.05
CA THR A 73 1.40 5.37 -5.46
C THR A 73 0.01 4.74 -5.40
N ALA A 74 -1.03 5.51 -5.02
CA ALA A 74 -2.40 5.00 -4.99
C ALA A 74 -2.91 4.59 -6.39
N PHE A 75 -2.51 5.30 -7.45
CA PHE A 75 -2.82 4.89 -8.83
C PHE A 75 -2.08 3.61 -9.24
N VAL A 76 -0.81 3.46 -8.86
CA VAL A 76 -0.05 2.22 -9.11
C VAL A 76 -0.71 1.04 -8.38
N TYR A 77 -1.14 1.24 -7.14
CA TYR A 77 -1.86 0.22 -6.36
C TYR A 77 -3.22 -0.11 -6.99
N GLY A 78 -3.94 0.89 -7.49
CA GLY A 78 -5.17 0.71 -8.26
C GLY A 78 -4.95 -0.15 -9.51
N PHE A 79 -3.88 0.12 -10.25
CA PHE A 79 -3.51 -0.66 -11.44
C PHE A 79 -3.24 -2.13 -11.09
N VAL A 80 -2.40 -2.39 -10.08
CA VAL A 80 -2.10 -3.76 -9.64
C VAL A 80 -3.36 -4.44 -9.12
N GLY A 81 -4.22 -3.73 -8.39
CA GLY A 81 -5.50 -4.26 -7.90
C GLY A 81 -6.42 -4.70 -9.04
N VAL A 82 -6.60 -3.84 -10.05
CA VAL A 82 -7.40 -4.17 -11.25
C VAL A 82 -6.79 -5.34 -12.00
N ALA A 83 -5.48 -5.33 -12.24
CA ALA A 83 -4.78 -6.42 -12.91
C ALA A 83 -4.97 -7.75 -12.17
N THR A 84 -4.88 -7.73 -10.84
CA THR A 84 -5.12 -8.90 -9.99
C THR A 84 -6.53 -9.43 -10.13
N ILE A 85 -7.54 -8.55 -10.15
CA ILE A 85 -8.95 -8.93 -10.32
C ILE A 85 -9.18 -9.55 -11.69
N LEU A 86 -8.64 -8.94 -12.75
CA LEU A 86 -8.78 -9.44 -14.12
C LEU A 86 -8.07 -10.79 -14.29
N PHE A 87 -6.87 -10.93 -13.75
CA PHE A 87 -6.12 -12.18 -13.78
C PHE A 87 -6.84 -13.27 -12.98
N GLY A 88 -7.36 -12.95 -11.80
CA GLY A 88 -8.14 -13.87 -10.97
C GLY A 88 -9.44 -14.32 -11.63
N LYS A 89 -10.02 -13.51 -12.53
CA LYS A 89 -11.17 -13.91 -13.36
C LYS A 89 -10.81 -15.09 -14.28
N THR A 90 -9.63 -15.05 -14.87
CA THR A 90 -9.19 -16.03 -15.87
C THR A 90 -8.69 -17.32 -15.21
N TYR A 91 -7.87 -17.18 -14.16
CA TYR A 91 -7.14 -18.31 -13.55
C TYR A 91 -7.68 -18.73 -12.19
N GLY A 92 -8.65 -17.99 -11.64
CA GLY A 92 -9.13 -18.18 -10.28
C GLY A 92 -8.21 -17.52 -9.24
N TRP A 93 -8.67 -17.46 -8.01
CA TRP A 93 -7.94 -16.97 -6.84
C TRP A 93 -8.28 -17.83 -5.63
N GLN A 94 -7.49 -17.70 -4.54
CA GLN A 94 -7.67 -18.46 -3.31
C GLN A 94 -8.56 -17.76 -2.27
N MET A 95 -9.18 -16.63 -2.64
CA MET A 95 -10.05 -15.88 -1.71
C MET A 95 -11.36 -16.64 -1.44
N TYR A 96 -11.72 -16.77 -0.17
CA TYR A 96 -13.00 -17.28 0.27
C TYR A 96 -13.84 -16.18 0.96
N ARG A 97 -15.15 -16.38 1.01
CA ARG A 97 -16.08 -15.37 1.55
C ARG A 97 -16.66 -15.71 2.90
N LYS A 98 -16.62 -16.98 3.27
CA LYS A 98 -17.19 -17.49 4.51
C LYS A 98 -16.08 -18.16 5.30
N ILE A 99 -15.92 -17.76 6.55
CA ILE A 99 -14.94 -18.34 7.47
C ILE A 99 -15.15 -19.85 7.60
N ASP A 100 -16.41 -20.29 7.58
CA ASP A 100 -16.77 -21.71 7.66
C ASP A 100 -16.18 -22.58 6.54
N SER A 101 -15.76 -21.97 5.41
CA SER A 101 -15.14 -22.72 4.31
C SER A 101 -13.83 -23.39 4.70
N HIS A 102 -13.08 -22.80 5.64
CA HIS A 102 -11.79 -23.31 6.13
C HIS A 102 -11.71 -23.33 7.67
N GLY A 103 -12.72 -22.77 8.34
CA GLY A 103 -12.82 -22.67 9.79
C GLY A 103 -11.98 -21.54 10.42
N TRP A 104 -12.29 -21.24 11.68
CA TRP A 104 -11.66 -20.15 12.43
C TRP A 104 -10.16 -20.33 12.64
N ALA A 105 -9.71 -21.56 12.85
CA ALA A 105 -8.27 -21.84 13.03
C ALA A 105 -7.47 -21.44 11.78
N TRP A 106 -7.97 -21.76 10.60
CA TRP A 106 -7.34 -21.36 9.34
C TRP A 106 -7.42 -19.85 9.13
N PHE A 107 -8.55 -19.23 9.44
CA PHE A 107 -8.70 -17.77 9.32
C PHE A 107 -7.61 -17.03 10.13
N VAL A 108 -7.39 -17.44 11.38
CA VAL A 108 -6.34 -16.85 12.23
C VAL A 108 -4.94 -17.18 11.68
N ALA A 109 -4.72 -18.42 11.26
CA ALA A 109 -3.44 -18.84 10.68
C ALA A 109 -3.12 -18.08 9.38
N SER A 110 -4.11 -17.87 8.51
CA SER A 110 -3.91 -17.13 7.25
C SER A 110 -3.51 -15.68 7.48
N ILE A 111 -4.03 -15.03 8.52
CA ILE A 111 -3.57 -13.68 8.93
C ILE A 111 -2.10 -13.72 9.35
N GLY A 112 -1.71 -14.68 10.19
CA GLY A 112 -0.31 -14.87 10.59
C GLY A 112 0.62 -15.11 9.38
N ILE A 113 0.20 -15.98 8.47
CA ILE A 113 0.93 -16.26 7.22
C ILE A 113 1.05 -14.97 6.38
N ALA A 114 -0.04 -14.22 6.22
CA ALA A 114 -0.03 -12.98 5.45
C ALA A 114 0.95 -11.96 6.03
N ILE A 115 1.01 -11.81 7.36
CA ILE A 115 1.97 -10.91 8.03
C ILE A 115 3.41 -11.36 7.75
N VAL A 116 3.72 -12.64 7.95
CA VAL A 116 5.09 -13.17 7.74
C VAL A 116 5.52 -13.04 6.28
N VAL A 117 4.62 -13.38 5.33
CA VAL A 117 4.90 -13.25 3.89
C VAL A 117 5.08 -11.78 3.50
N HIS A 118 4.22 -10.89 4.02
CA HIS A 118 4.33 -9.44 3.78
C HIS A 118 5.67 -8.89 4.29
N ASP A 119 6.05 -9.18 5.53
CA ASP A 119 7.29 -8.66 6.12
C ASP A 119 8.53 -9.24 5.42
N THR A 120 8.49 -10.51 5.04
CA THR A 120 9.55 -11.16 4.26
C THR A 120 9.69 -10.51 2.88
N TRP A 121 8.56 -10.31 2.18
CA TRP A 121 8.53 -9.62 0.88
C TRP A 121 9.08 -8.20 1.00
N PHE A 122 8.57 -7.44 1.97
CA PHE A 122 8.99 -6.06 2.21
C PHE A 122 10.49 -5.98 2.49
N TYR A 123 11.01 -6.80 3.39
CA TYR A 123 12.43 -6.82 3.73
C TYR A 123 13.31 -7.09 2.50
N TRP A 124 13.02 -8.14 1.73
CA TRP A 124 13.87 -8.52 0.61
C TRP A 124 13.78 -7.55 -0.56
N THR A 125 12.59 -7.09 -0.89
CA THR A 125 12.41 -6.10 -1.96
C THR A 125 13.04 -4.77 -1.59
N HIS A 126 12.85 -4.30 -0.36
CA HIS A 126 13.48 -3.08 0.15
C HIS A 126 15.02 -3.19 0.13
N ARG A 127 15.57 -4.29 0.62
CA ARG A 127 17.01 -4.55 0.58
C ARG A 127 17.55 -4.58 -0.86
N LEU A 128 16.82 -5.20 -1.78
CA LEU A 128 17.17 -5.22 -3.20
C LEU A 128 17.18 -3.81 -3.80
N MET A 129 16.19 -2.99 -3.48
CA MET A 129 16.09 -1.60 -3.96
C MET A 129 17.23 -0.70 -3.44
N HIS A 130 17.86 -1.05 -2.30
CA HIS A 130 19.08 -0.40 -1.82
C HIS A 130 20.34 -0.76 -2.63
N HIS A 131 20.27 -1.73 -3.56
CA HIS A 131 21.41 -2.01 -4.43
C HIS A 131 21.74 -0.77 -5.28
N ARG A 132 23.00 -0.36 -5.36
CA ARG A 132 23.45 0.90 -5.97
C ARG A 132 22.97 1.16 -7.41
N ARG A 133 22.70 0.10 -8.19
CA ARG A 133 22.18 0.22 -9.57
C ARG A 133 20.66 0.49 -9.59
N LEU A 134 19.93 0.03 -8.57
CA LEU A 134 18.48 0.11 -8.49
C LEU A 134 18.01 1.32 -7.68
N PHE A 135 18.79 1.74 -6.69
CA PHE A 135 18.43 2.79 -5.74
C PHE A 135 17.89 4.07 -6.41
N LYS A 136 18.61 4.58 -7.42
CA LYS A 136 18.25 5.84 -8.09
C LYS A 136 16.87 5.79 -8.76
N VAL A 137 16.47 4.61 -9.26
CA VAL A 137 15.26 4.43 -10.05
C VAL A 137 14.08 3.97 -9.19
N PHE A 138 14.34 3.10 -8.22
CA PHE A 138 13.29 2.52 -7.40
C PHE A 138 13.06 3.29 -6.10
N HIS A 139 14.10 3.69 -5.38
CA HIS A 139 13.99 3.97 -3.96
C HIS A 139 14.42 5.38 -3.52
N ARG A 140 15.06 6.15 -4.41
CA ARG A 140 15.55 7.50 -4.10
C ARG A 140 14.44 8.43 -3.61
N VAL A 141 13.26 8.39 -4.23
CA VAL A 141 12.11 9.24 -3.88
C VAL A 141 11.74 9.08 -2.41
N HIS A 142 11.72 7.85 -1.91
CA HIS A 142 11.43 7.58 -0.51
C HIS A 142 12.48 8.22 0.41
N HIS A 143 13.74 8.14 0.06
CA HIS A 143 14.87 8.73 0.81
C HIS A 143 14.99 10.25 0.70
N GLU A 144 14.28 10.90 -0.21
CA GLU A 144 14.21 12.37 -0.27
C GLU A 144 13.46 12.97 0.93
N SER A 145 12.65 12.16 1.63
CA SER A 145 11.99 12.55 2.89
C SER A 145 12.94 12.44 4.08
N THR A 146 13.92 13.34 4.16
CA THR A 146 14.95 13.33 5.23
C THR A 146 14.41 13.71 6.61
N ASN A 147 13.30 14.44 6.69
CA ASN A 147 12.52 14.68 7.91
C ASN A 147 11.08 14.25 7.68
N PRO A 148 10.84 12.92 7.59
CA PRO A 148 9.58 12.37 7.11
C PRO A 148 8.41 12.79 7.99
N SER A 149 7.31 13.11 7.34
CA SER A 149 6.01 13.29 7.97
C SER A 149 5.18 12.00 7.83
N PRO A 150 4.02 11.88 8.49
CA PRO A 150 3.10 10.78 8.24
C PRO A 150 2.71 10.64 6.76
N TRP A 151 2.78 11.72 5.98
CA TRP A 151 2.51 11.72 4.54
C TRP A 151 3.61 11.03 3.71
N ALA A 152 4.77 10.73 4.31
CA ALA A 152 5.85 10.01 3.63
C ALA A 152 5.57 8.50 3.48
N ALA A 153 4.58 7.95 4.22
CA ALA A 153 4.34 6.50 4.28
C ALA A 153 4.01 5.86 2.93
N TYR A 154 3.43 6.61 1.98
CA TYR A 154 3.19 6.18 0.59
C TYR A 154 4.00 6.96 -0.42
N SER A 155 4.99 7.75 0.00
CA SER A 155 5.85 8.54 -0.89
C SER A 155 6.88 7.64 -1.60
N PHE A 156 6.43 6.90 -2.60
CA PHE A 156 7.23 5.93 -3.36
C PHE A 156 7.42 6.36 -4.82
N ALA A 157 8.55 5.98 -5.39
CA ALA A 157 8.71 5.99 -6.84
C ALA A 157 7.76 4.95 -7.48
N PRO A 158 7.30 5.13 -8.73
CA PRO A 158 6.33 4.21 -9.35
C PRO A 158 6.76 2.75 -9.37
N LEU A 159 8.05 2.49 -9.60
CA LEU A 159 8.59 1.12 -9.62
C LEU A 159 8.67 0.52 -8.20
N GLU A 160 9.00 1.32 -7.19
CA GLU A 160 8.90 0.89 -5.79
C GLU A 160 7.46 0.58 -5.42
N ALA A 161 6.51 1.49 -5.73
CA ALA A 161 5.09 1.27 -5.49
C ALA A 161 4.59 -0.01 -6.16
N PHE A 162 5.00 -0.27 -7.40
CA PHE A 162 4.65 -1.51 -8.11
C PHE A 162 5.20 -2.75 -7.41
N MET A 163 6.48 -2.75 -7.03
CA MET A 163 7.09 -3.86 -6.29
C MET A 163 6.38 -4.12 -4.95
N GLN A 164 6.03 -3.06 -4.22
CA GLN A 164 5.30 -3.20 -2.96
C GLN A 164 3.86 -3.70 -3.18
N ALA A 165 3.19 -3.27 -4.25
CA ALA A 165 1.85 -3.73 -4.59
C ALA A 165 1.79 -5.21 -4.96
N CYS A 166 2.88 -5.79 -5.52
CA CYS A 166 2.94 -7.18 -5.96
C CYS A 166 2.76 -8.22 -4.82
N ILE A 167 2.89 -7.82 -3.56
CA ILE A 167 2.54 -8.67 -2.43
C ILE A 167 1.06 -9.07 -2.44
N PHE A 168 0.17 -8.18 -2.89
CA PHE A 168 -1.27 -8.45 -2.93
C PHE A 168 -1.62 -9.62 -3.85
N PRO A 169 -1.27 -9.62 -5.17
CA PRO A 169 -1.49 -10.78 -6.01
C PRO A 169 -0.77 -12.04 -5.49
N LEU A 170 0.45 -11.91 -4.95
CA LEU A 170 1.16 -13.05 -4.38
C LEU A 170 0.30 -13.75 -3.31
N LEU A 171 -0.24 -13.01 -2.36
CA LEU A 171 -1.08 -13.55 -1.29
C LEU A 171 -2.39 -14.12 -1.84
N VAL A 172 -3.11 -13.36 -2.66
CA VAL A 172 -4.43 -13.73 -3.19
C VAL A 172 -4.40 -15.01 -4.04
N PHE A 173 -3.29 -15.29 -4.72
CA PHE A 173 -3.15 -16.48 -5.55
C PHE A 173 -2.47 -17.66 -4.84
N SER A 174 -1.80 -17.43 -3.71
CA SER A 174 -1.01 -18.46 -3.04
C SER A 174 -1.62 -18.97 -1.74
N VAL A 175 -2.41 -18.15 -1.06
CA VAL A 175 -2.93 -18.48 0.29
C VAL A 175 -4.45 -18.35 0.30
N PRO A 176 -5.19 -19.38 0.72
CA PRO A 176 -6.63 -19.26 0.96
C PRO A 176 -6.93 -18.25 2.07
N MET A 177 -7.61 -17.11 1.73
CA MET A 177 -7.94 -16.07 2.69
C MET A 177 -9.25 -15.33 2.35
#